data_c9e50c9a02cc0b319384a15295601176
#
_entry.id   c9e50c9a02cc0b319384a15295601176
#
_cell.length_a   1.000
_cell.length_b   1.000
_cell.length_c   1.000
_cell.angle_alpha   90.00
_cell.angle_beta   90.00
_cell.angle_gamma   90.00
#
_symmetry.space_group_name_H-M   'P 1'
#
loop_
_entity.id
_entity.type
_entity.pdbx_description
1 polymer ?
#
loop_
_entity_poly.entity_id
_entity_poly.type
_entity_poly.pdbx_seq_one_letter_code
_entity_poly.pdbx_strand_id
1 'polypeptide(L)'
;MATGGEEIEPYESVPDDWNYLGLESIDKACFAIYPDQPNPLQATAVIKSWLGGPVPLDYISIYQNNGDPVRGVPTHWHYISYGFTDLYGDGRIHAFSGPGQLSGFGFELTFRLKKQESDDAPPMWPTALLNKLANYVFKTGNMLHYGDHIPWHKPLDEESESCIQHMLVALDPELPSLDTPYGTLEFRQIVGVTSDEMKMAQKWKGAGVIELMATVKEIGPLYITDMQRSESIFQIDPNLTHQVLEGINNDGSNLGHVTAVCLWIDINMSYQSEGLEAQRVTGLTDRMEEVEPQTLEGVHLLFDAEAADLLLMIARARLMKGKYFLFHNANNQSIHLIPPDCAGEEGIFVNQSEPLKFQGSYLQIYCSESLLEQMSAEFEVLQQSNNEMPVYPREFHFSEPTILITVWPQGQLMMDANYVSGELDMTAVTET
;
A
#
# COMPACT_ATOMS: atom_id res chain seq x y z
N MET A 1 -9.81 29.48 -47.54
CA MET A 1 -9.40 29.01 -46.18
C MET A 1 -10.71 28.73 -45.44
N ALA A 2 -11.07 27.48 -45.40
CA ALA A 2 -12.30 27.04 -44.74
C ALA A 2 -11.93 26.56 -43.33
N THR A 3 -12.44 27.24 -42.35
CA THR A 3 -12.41 26.82 -40.92
C THR A 3 -13.48 25.77 -40.72
N GLY A 4 -13.06 24.50 -40.59
CA GLY A 4 -13.93 23.43 -40.19
C GLY A 4 -14.25 23.60 -38.70
N GLY A 5 -15.48 24.01 -38.41
CA GLY A 5 -16.07 23.85 -37.10
C GLY A 5 -16.52 22.39 -36.99
N GLU A 6 -15.97 21.64 -36.04
CA GLU A 6 -16.58 20.40 -35.61
C GLU A 6 -17.94 20.75 -34.95
N GLU A 7 -19.01 20.34 -35.61
CA GLU A 7 -20.35 20.33 -35.02
C GLU A 7 -20.32 19.30 -33.89
N ILE A 8 -20.40 19.75 -32.65
CA ILE A 8 -20.69 18.91 -31.49
C ILE A 8 -22.13 18.42 -31.70
N GLU A 9 -22.31 17.12 -31.96
CA GLU A 9 -23.64 16.52 -32.05
C GLU A 9 -24.38 16.78 -30.72
N PRO A 10 -25.66 17.16 -30.77
CA PRO A 10 -26.42 17.41 -29.54
C PRO A 10 -26.59 16.08 -28.80
N TYR A 11 -26.23 16.09 -27.53
CA TYR A 11 -26.50 15.00 -26.57
C TYR A 11 -27.93 14.49 -26.77
N GLU A 12 -28.11 13.25 -27.19
CA GLU A 12 -29.41 12.60 -27.18
C GLU A 12 -29.93 12.67 -25.74
N SER A 13 -31.05 13.33 -25.52
CA SER A 13 -31.72 13.42 -24.22
C SER A 13 -32.06 11.98 -23.77
N VAL A 14 -31.48 11.54 -22.66
CA VAL A 14 -31.82 10.28 -22.02
C VAL A 14 -33.32 10.26 -21.75
N PRO A 15 -34.06 9.20 -22.13
CA PRO A 15 -35.51 9.11 -21.86
C PRO A 15 -35.79 9.29 -20.37
N ASP A 16 -36.85 10.01 -20.01
CA ASP A 16 -37.24 10.30 -18.63
C ASP A 16 -37.40 9.06 -17.73
N ASP A 17 -37.60 7.87 -18.33
CA ASP A 17 -37.74 6.56 -17.64
C ASP A 17 -36.36 5.97 -17.17
N TRP A 18 -35.21 6.56 -17.52
CA TRP A 18 -33.89 6.01 -17.25
C TRP A 18 -33.18 6.62 -16.01
N ASN A 19 -33.79 7.62 -15.41
CA ASN A 19 -33.14 8.48 -14.41
C ASN A 19 -32.69 7.79 -13.10
N TYR A 20 -32.99 6.51 -12.87
CA TYR A 20 -32.67 5.80 -11.61
C TYR A 20 -32.17 4.37 -11.80
N LEU A 21 -31.90 3.93 -13.03
CA LEU A 21 -31.62 2.52 -13.29
C LEU A 21 -30.31 2.02 -12.69
N GLY A 22 -29.29 2.89 -12.55
CA GLY A 22 -28.06 2.57 -11.83
C GLY A 22 -28.33 2.30 -10.36
N LEU A 23 -29.06 3.23 -9.73
CA LEU A 23 -29.51 3.13 -8.34
C LEU A 23 -30.38 1.90 -8.11
N GLU A 24 -31.41 1.69 -8.93
CA GLU A 24 -32.30 0.54 -8.83
C GLU A 24 -31.57 -0.81 -8.98
N SER A 25 -30.50 -0.84 -9.78
CA SER A 25 -29.70 -2.04 -9.95
C SER A 25 -28.96 -2.41 -8.66
N ILE A 26 -28.41 -1.43 -7.96
CA ILE A 26 -27.77 -1.61 -6.65
C ILE A 26 -28.83 -2.01 -5.62
N ASP A 27 -29.98 -1.31 -5.58
CA ASP A 27 -31.08 -1.62 -4.65
C ASP A 27 -31.58 -3.05 -4.83
N LYS A 28 -31.70 -3.54 -6.05
CA LYS A 28 -32.08 -4.93 -6.34
C LYS A 28 -31.09 -5.94 -5.81
N ALA A 29 -29.79 -5.67 -5.94
CA ALA A 29 -28.73 -6.52 -5.37
C ALA A 29 -28.80 -6.53 -3.84
N CYS A 30 -28.97 -5.37 -3.22
CA CYS A 30 -29.15 -5.25 -1.77
C CYS A 30 -30.43 -5.97 -1.28
N PHE A 31 -31.53 -5.82 -1.99
CA PHE A 31 -32.80 -6.49 -1.66
C PHE A 31 -32.70 -8.02 -1.73
N ALA A 32 -31.88 -8.56 -2.62
CA ALA A 32 -31.65 -10.01 -2.69
C ALA A 32 -31.02 -10.57 -1.39
N ILE A 33 -30.21 -9.75 -0.68
CA ILE A 33 -29.59 -10.11 0.58
C ILE A 33 -30.48 -9.74 1.79
N TYR A 34 -31.18 -8.61 1.71
CA TYR A 34 -31.96 -8.00 2.79
C TYR A 34 -33.44 -7.79 2.40
N PRO A 35 -34.19 -8.86 2.04
CA PRO A 35 -35.57 -8.70 1.58
C PRO A 35 -36.53 -8.14 2.63
N ASP A 36 -36.21 -8.31 3.91
CA ASP A 36 -37.00 -7.81 5.03
C ASP A 36 -36.66 -6.35 5.43
N GLN A 37 -35.69 -5.73 4.75
CA GLN A 37 -35.24 -4.36 4.99
C GLN A 37 -35.38 -3.48 3.74
N PRO A 38 -36.59 -3.28 3.17
CA PRO A 38 -36.77 -2.52 1.94
C PRO A 38 -36.46 -1.02 2.09
N ASN A 39 -36.40 -0.51 3.29
CA ASN A 39 -36.08 0.87 3.63
C ASN A 39 -34.95 0.90 4.67
N PRO A 40 -33.69 0.69 4.26
CA PRO A 40 -32.56 0.73 5.18
C PRO A 40 -32.35 2.13 5.74
N LEU A 41 -31.61 2.23 6.85
CA LEU A 41 -31.12 3.53 7.31
C LEU A 41 -30.15 4.09 6.25
N GLN A 42 -30.32 5.37 5.89
CA GLN A 42 -29.47 6.04 4.93
C GLN A 42 -28.78 7.25 5.53
N ALA A 43 -27.45 7.28 5.46
CA ALA A 43 -26.67 8.48 5.69
C ALA A 43 -26.58 9.26 4.37
N THR A 44 -27.20 10.44 4.32
CA THR A 44 -27.29 11.26 3.10
C THR A 44 -26.46 12.53 3.22
N ALA A 45 -25.87 12.97 2.11
CA ALA A 45 -25.26 14.31 2.03
C ALA A 45 -26.36 15.37 2.13
N VAL A 46 -26.21 16.32 3.07
CA VAL A 46 -27.14 17.46 3.25
C VAL A 46 -27.16 18.35 1.99
N ILE A 47 -25.96 18.60 1.45
CA ILE A 47 -25.79 19.28 0.16
C ILE A 47 -25.11 18.30 -0.77
N LYS A 48 -25.77 17.99 -1.88
CA LYS A 48 -25.23 17.07 -2.88
C LYS A 48 -23.98 17.62 -3.56
N SER A 49 -23.06 16.77 -3.98
CA SER A 49 -21.77 17.14 -4.58
C SER A 49 -21.92 18.07 -5.79
N TRP A 50 -22.87 17.76 -6.70
CA TRP A 50 -23.14 18.61 -7.88
C TRP A 50 -23.76 19.98 -7.57
N LEU A 51 -24.18 20.21 -6.32
CA LEU A 51 -24.61 21.49 -5.79
C LEU A 51 -23.50 22.18 -4.97
N GLY A 52 -22.27 21.70 -5.05
CA GLY A 52 -21.13 22.23 -4.30
C GLY A 52 -20.99 21.67 -2.88
N GLY A 53 -21.65 20.56 -2.57
CA GLY A 53 -21.47 19.86 -1.29
C GLY A 53 -20.08 19.24 -1.15
N PRO A 54 -19.58 19.08 0.09
CA PRO A 54 -18.22 18.58 0.36
C PRO A 54 -18.10 17.06 0.26
N VAL A 55 -19.21 16.32 0.17
CA VAL A 55 -19.25 14.85 0.19
C VAL A 55 -19.64 14.35 -1.20
N PRO A 56 -18.78 13.53 -1.83
CA PRO A 56 -19.02 13.08 -3.20
C PRO A 56 -20.11 12.00 -3.30
N LEU A 57 -20.33 11.20 -2.25
CA LEU A 57 -21.34 10.16 -2.23
C LEU A 57 -22.75 10.72 -2.04
N ASP A 58 -23.70 10.17 -2.76
CA ASP A 58 -25.11 10.55 -2.62
C ASP A 58 -25.68 10.10 -1.29
N TYR A 59 -25.43 8.83 -0.94
CA TYR A 59 -25.78 8.26 0.34
C TYR A 59 -25.02 6.97 0.60
N ILE A 60 -25.13 6.50 1.83
CA ILE A 60 -24.65 5.20 2.28
C ILE A 60 -25.83 4.52 2.94
N SER A 61 -26.26 3.37 2.38
CA SER A 61 -27.29 2.53 2.98
C SER A 61 -26.69 1.60 4.02
N ILE A 62 -27.40 1.40 5.12
CA ILE A 62 -26.95 0.63 6.27
C ILE A 62 -27.99 -0.45 6.57
N TYR A 63 -27.56 -1.71 6.48
CA TYR A 63 -28.39 -2.89 6.76
C TYR A 63 -27.89 -3.59 8.02
N GLN A 64 -28.79 -4.18 8.78
CA GLN A 64 -28.43 -5.14 9.83
C GLN A 64 -28.41 -6.55 9.24
N ASN A 65 -27.27 -7.21 9.30
CA ASN A 65 -27.16 -8.64 8.99
C ASN A 65 -27.23 -9.42 10.31
N ASN A 66 -28.19 -10.35 10.41
CA ASN A 66 -28.39 -11.13 11.63
C ASN A 66 -27.35 -12.23 11.83
N GLY A 67 -26.41 -12.36 10.88
CA GLY A 67 -25.39 -13.39 10.88
C GLY A 67 -25.94 -14.79 10.60
N ASP A 68 -25.06 -15.76 10.72
CA ASP A 68 -25.37 -17.19 10.58
C ASP A 68 -24.58 -17.97 11.65
N PRO A 69 -25.20 -18.33 12.77
CA PRO A 69 -24.52 -19.08 13.84
C PRO A 69 -23.99 -20.45 13.40
N VAL A 70 -24.60 -21.08 12.39
CA VAL A 70 -24.16 -22.38 11.86
C VAL A 70 -22.86 -22.23 11.09
N ARG A 71 -22.72 -21.13 10.34
CA ARG A 71 -21.51 -20.78 9.60
C ARG A 71 -20.49 -19.98 10.42
N GLY A 72 -20.80 -19.67 11.69
CA GLY A 72 -19.95 -18.84 12.54
C GLY A 72 -19.90 -17.36 12.13
N VAL A 73 -20.88 -16.88 11.36
CA VAL A 73 -20.99 -15.48 10.95
C VAL A 73 -21.68 -14.68 12.05
N PRO A 74 -21.01 -13.70 12.68
CA PRO A 74 -21.63 -12.88 13.72
C PRO A 74 -22.62 -11.87 13.14
N THR A 75 -23.56 -11.40 13.97
CA THR A 75 -24.41 -10.26 13.64
C THR A 75 -23.54 -9.03 13.36
N HIS A 76 -23.85 -8.31 12.28
CA HIS A 76 -23.05 -7.17 11.85
C HIS A 76 -23.87 -6.11 11.12
N TRP A 77 -23.32 -4.91 11.01
CA TRP A 77 -23.82 -3.84 10.19
C TRP A 77 -23.14 -3.89 8.81
N HIS A 78 -23.90 -3.76 7.73
CA HIS A 78 -23.39 -3.70 6.36
C HIS A 78 -23.68 -2.32 5.77
N TYR A 79 -22.62 -1.56 5.51
CA TYR A 79 -22.66 -0.22 4.90
C TYR A 79 -22.36 -0.36 3.42
N ILE A 80 -23.15 0.27 2.56
CA ILE A 80 -23.02 0.22 1.10
C ILE A 80 -23.10 1.64 0.57
N SER A 81 -22.07 2.06 -0.16
CA SER A 81 -22.01 3.40 -0.77
C SER A 81 -22.85 3.46 -2.05
N TYR A 82 -23.22 4.70 -2.39
CA TYR A 82 -23.89 5.05 -3.64
C TYR A 82 -23.32 6.38 -4.13
N GLY A 83 -22.67 6.37 -5.28
CA GLY A 83 -22.12 7.57 -5.89
C GLY A 83 -20.74 7.46 -6.50
N PHE A 84 -20.00 6.36 -6.30
CA PHE A 84 -18.81 6.08 -7.10
C PHE A 84 -19.17 5.71 -8.55
N THR A 85 -20.38 5.23 -8.76
CA THR A 85 -20.92 4.82 -10.06
C THR A 85 -21.98 5.78 -10.55
N ASP A 86 -22.32 5.72 -11.84
CA ASP A 86 -23.40 6.52 -12.39
C ASP A 86 -24.75 5.94 -11.97
N LEU A 87 -25.43 6.63 -11.07
CA LEU A 87 -26.72 6.24 -10.52
C LEU A 87 -27.90 6.66 -11.41
N TYR A 88 -27.70 7.74 -12.20
CA TYR A 88 -28.80 8.48 -12.83
C TYR A 88 -28.72 8.56 -14.36
N GLY A 89 -27.57 8.31 -14.96
CA GLY A 89 -27.36 8.37 -16.41
C GLY A 89 -27.49 9.78 -17.02
N ASP A 90 -27.41 10.83 -16.22
CA ASP A 90 -27.66 12.21 -16.65
C ASP A 90 -26.41 13.09 -16.72
N GLY A 91 -25.25 12.51 -16.50
CA GLY A 91 -23.95 13.20 -16.63
C GLY A 91 -23.63 14.21 -15.53
N ARG A 92 -24.44 14.29 -14.44
CA ARG A 92 -24.24 15.29 -13.37
C ARG A 92 -22.98 15.09 -12.54
N ILE A 93 -22.51 13.85 -12.40
CA ILE A 93 -21.30 13.48 -11.64
C ILE A 93 -20.33 12.71 -12.53
N HIS A 94 -20.82 11.65 -13.18
CA HIS A 94 -20.06 10.77 -14.05
C HIS A 94 -20.51 10.94 -15.49
N ALA A 95 -19.56 10.90 -16.43
CA ALA A 95 -19.91 10.82 -17.85
C ALA A 95 -20.66 9.50 -18.11
N PHE A 96 -21.70 9.55 -18.95
CA PHE A 96 -22.43 8.36 -19.36
C PHE A 96 -21.52 7.39 -20.10
N SER A 97 -21.41 6.16 -19.62
CA SER A 97 -20.52 5.13 -20.20
C SER A 97 -21.27 4.09 -21.04
N GLY A 98 -22.51 3.79 -20.71
CA GLY A 98 -23.33 2.77 -21.37
C GLY A 98 -22.94 1.31 -21.05
N PRO A 99 -23.73 0.35 -21.55
CA PRO A 99 -23.52 -1.07 -21.26
C PRO A 99 -22.15 -1.58 -21.69
N GLY A 100 -21.52 -2.43 -20.87
CA GLY A 100 -20.21 -3.06 -21.15
C GLY A 100 -18.99 -2.16 -20.90
N GLN A 101 -19.20 -0.90 -20.52
CA GLN A 101 -18.15 -0.01 -20.01
C GLN A 101 -18.23 0.09 -18.49
N LEU A 102 -17.23 0.66 -17.84
CA LEU A 102 -17.31 0.92 -16.40
C LEU A 102 -18.29 2.06 -16.11
N SER A 103 -19.18 1.86 -15.16
CA SER A 103 -20.06 2.91 -14.64
C SER A 103 -19.29 3.82 -13.69
N GLY A 104 -19.07 5.07 -14.05
CA GLY A 104 -18.27 5.98 -13.24
C GLY A 104 -16.86 5.43 -12.93
N PHE A 105 -16.52 5.23 -11.65
CA PHE A 105 -15.29 4.56 -11.24
C PHE A 105 -15.34 3.03 -11.31
N GLY A 106 -16.50 2.43 -11.67
CA GLY A 106 -16.69 0.99 -11.84
C GLY A 106 -16.85 0.21 -10.53
N PHE A 107 -17.02 0.86 -9.40
CA PHE A 107 -17.24 0.20 -8.12
C PHE A 107 -18.05 1.03 -7.14
N GLU A 108 -18.68 0.36 -6.18
CA GLU A 108 -19.15 0.95 -4.93
C GLU A 108 -18.38 0.36 -3.75
N LEU A 109 -18.20 1.13 -2.68
CA LEU A 109 -17.53 0.66 -1.46
C LEU A 109 -18.53 0.04 -0.50
N THR A 110 -18.13 -1.05 0.15
CA THR A 110 -18.87 -1.65 1.25
C THR A 110 -17.98 -1.76 2.50
N PHE A 111 -18.62 -1.87 3.66
CA PHE A 111 -17.95 -2.09 4.94
C PHE A 111 -18.83 -2.92 5.86
N ARG A 112 -18.25 -3.96 6.47
CA ARG A 112 -18.97 -4.82 7.43
C ARG A 112 -18.38 -4.62 8.82
N LEU A 113 -19.22 -4.15 9.75
CA LEU A 113 -18.83 -3.90 11.15
C LEU A 113 -19.57 -4.87 12.06
N LYS A 114 -18.82 -5.64 12.87
CA LYS A 114 -19.41 -6.50 13.88
C LYS A 114 -20.30 -5.67 14.81
N LYS A 115 -21.55 -6.11 14.97
CA LYS A 115 -22.48 -5.49 15.90
C LYS A 115 -22.09 -5.85 17.32
N GLN A 116 -21.96 -4.84 18.17
CA GLN A 116 -21.75 -5.03 19.61
C GLN A 116 -23.09 -5.21 20.31
N GLU A 117 -23.10 -5.88 21.48
CA GLU A 117 -24.30 -6.05 22.28
C GLU A 117 -24.91 -4.72 22.74
N SER A 118 -24.06 -3.69 22.89
CA SER A 118 -24.47 -2.33 23.25
C SER A 118 -25.06 -1.51 22.10
N ASP A 119 -25.00 -2.01 20.86
CA ASP A 119 -25.43 -1.24 19.70
C ASP A 119 -26.96 -1.32 19.52
N ASP A 120 -27.67 -0.29 19.97
CA ASP A 120 -29.10 -0.11 19.70
C ASP A 120 -29.36 0.39 18.26
N ALA A 121 -28.37 1.06 17.65
CA ALA A 121 -28.39 1.60 16.31
C ALA A 121 -27.00 1.43 15.64
N PRO A 122 -26.92 1.47 14.29
CA PRO A 122 -25.64 1.37 13.62
C PRO A 122 -24.74 2.59 13.94
N PRO A 123 -23.46 2.35 14.30
CA PRO A 123 -22.48 3.42 14.42
C PRO A 123 -22.36 4.25 13.14
N MET A 124 -22.15 5.56 13.25
CA MET A 124 -22.10 6.44 12.07
C MET A 124 -20.67 6.70 11.59
N TRP A 125 -19.63 6.33 12.35
CA TRP A 125 -18.25 6.54 11.93
C TRP A 125 -17.86 5.81 10.62
N PRO A 126 -18.41 4.60 10.28
CA PRO A 126 -18.08 3.99 8.98
C PRO A 126 -18.53 4.84 7.79
N THR A 127 -19.63 5.59 7.94
CA THR A 127 -20.07 6.51 6.88
C THR A 127 -19.08 7.65 6.68
N ALA A 128 -18.48 8.17 7.75
CA ALA A 128 -17.43 9.18 7.67
C ALA A 128 -16.15 8.61 7.03
N LEU A 129 -15.78 7.36 7.37
CA LEU A 129 -14.64 6.66 6.78
C LEU A 129 -14.83 6.49 5.27
N LEU A 130 -15.96 5.94 4.82
CA LEU A 130 -16.26 5.75 3.39
C LEU A 130 -16.26 7.08 2.63
N ASN A 131 -16.80 8.15 3.22
CA ASN A 131 -16.75 9.49 2.63
C ASN A 131 -15.32 10.04 2.50
N LYS A 132 -14.42 9.75 3.45
CA LYS A 132 -13.01 10.15 3.35
C LYS A 132 -12.31 9.41 2.19
N LEU A 133 -12.57 8.10 2.05
CA LEU A 133 -12.06 7.31 0.93
C LEU A 133 -12.63 7.81 -0.41
N ALA A 134 -13.93 8.14 -0.46
CA ALA A 134 -14.54 8.72 -1.62
C ALA A 134 -13.90 10.06 -2.01
N ASN A 135 -13.69 10.95 -1.04
CA ASN A 135 -12.99 12.21 -1.29
C ASN A 135 -11.59 12.01 -1.86
N TYR A 136 -10.86 10.99 -1.40
CA TYR A 136 -9.56 10.64 -1.97
C TYR A 136 -9.68 10.23 -3.43
N VAL A 137 -10.56 9.26 -3.75
CA VAL A 137 -10.75 8.77 -5.13
C VAL A 137 -11.18 9.88 -6.07
N PHE A 138 -12.19 10.68 -5.68
CA PHE A 138 -12.71 11.77 -6.52
C PHE A 138 -11.69 12.90 -6.76
N LYS A 139 -10.81 13.17 -5.80
CA LYS A 139 -9.78 14.21 -5.93
C LYS A 139 -8.56 13.77 -6.72
N THR A 140 -8.16 12.51 -6.58
CA THR A 140 -6.91 12.01 -7.16
C THR A 140 -7.10 11.21 -8.45
N GLY A 141 -8.30 10.65 -8.66
CA GLY A 141 -8.57 9.69 -9.71
C GLY A 141 -8.00 8.29 -9.41
N ASN A 142 -7.32 8.08 -8.28
CA ASN A 142 -6.74 6.80 -7.90
C ASN A 142 -7.84 5.86 -7.41
N MET A 143 -8.13 4.83 -8.19
CA MET A 143 -9.12 3.80 -7.84
C MET A 143 -8.56 2.86 -6.77
N LEU A 144 -9.44 2.31 -5.95
CA LEU A 144 -9.12 1.28 -4.97
C LEU A 144 -9.42 -0.09 -5.58
N HIS A 145 -8.41 -0.95 -5.75
CA HIS A 145 -8.55 -2.27 -6.37
C HIS A 145 -8.51 -3.40 -5.36
N TYR A 146 -9.03 -4.57 -5.75
CA TYR A 146 -8.88 -5.79 -4.95
C TYR A 146 -7.41 -6.06 -4.62
N GLY A 147 -7.12 -6.23 -3.35
CA GLY A 147 -5.78 -6.45 -2.84
C GLY A 147 -5.00 -5.17 -2.50
N ASP A 148 -5.56 -3.99 -2.76
CA ASP A 148 -4.94 -2.75 -2.33
C ASP A 148 -4.90 -2.66 -0.80
N HIS A 149 -3.89 -1.96 -0.29
CA HIS A 149 -3.71 -1.69 1.12
C HIS A 149 -3.69 -0.19 1.39
N ILE A 150 -4.37 0.21 2.47
CA ILE A 150 -4.55 1.62 2.84
C ILE A 150 -3.97 1.80 4.25
N PRO A 151 -2.72 2.29 4.38
CA PRO A 151 -2.15 2.66 5.68
C PRO A 151 -2.92 3.84 6.27
N TRP A 152 -3.55 3.63 7.44
CA TRP A 152 -4.36 4.68 8.07
C TRP A 152 -3.72 5.22 9.35
N HIS A 153 -2.94 4.38 10.05
CA HIS A 153 -2.11 4.71 11.22
C HIS A 153 -2.86 5.23 12.44
N LYS A 154 -4.14 4.98 12.54
CA LYS A 154 -4.99 5.30 13.68
C LYS A 154 -6.22 4.38 13.69
N PRO A 155 -6.91 4.21 14.82
CA PRO A 155 -8.17 3.46 14.86
C PRO A 155 -9.14 3.96 13.78
N LEU A 156 -9.88 3.05 13.14
CA LEU A 156 -10.76 3.42 12.02
C LEU A 156 -11.91 4.33 12.45
N ASP A 157 -12.34 4.23 13.71
CA ASP A 157 -13.34 5.11 14.32
C ASP A 157 -12.77 6.44 14.87
N GLU A 158 -11.44 6.59 14.84
CA GLU A 158 -10.68 7.78 15.31
C GLU A 158 -10.80 8.12 16.81
N GLU A 159 -11.56 7.36 17.57
CA GLU A 159 -11.88 7.66 18.99
C GLU A 159 -11.44 6.57 19.95
N SER A 160 -11.41 5.30 19.51
CA SER A 160 -11.06 4.16 20.35
C SER A 160 -9.55 3.90 20.41
N GLU A 161 -9.14 2.96 21.28
CA GLU A 161 -7.78 2.42 21.34
C GLU A 161 -7.65 1.10 20.53
N SER A 162 -8.47 0.92 19.48
CA SER A 162 -8.49 -0.29 18.69
C SER A 162 -7.17 -0.53 17.96
N CYS A 163 -6.77 -1.80 17.89
CA CYS A 163 -5.64 -2.25 17.07
C CYS A 163 -5.96 -2.30 15.57
N ILE A 164 -7.23 -2.09 15.18
CA ILE A 164 -7.66 -2.04 13.77
C ILE A 164 -7.40 -0.63 13.25
N GLN A 165 -6.22 -0.45 12.66
CA GLN A 165 -5.65 0.86 12.31
C GLN A 165 -5.31 1.01 10.84
N HIS A 166 -5.60 0.01 10.02
CA HIS A 166 -5.33 0.00 8.59
C HIS A 166 -6.45 -0.73 7.86
N MET A 167 -6.43 -0.69 6.53
CA MET A 167 -7.47 -1.31 5.71
C MET A 167 -6.86 -2.06 4.53
N LEU A 168 -7.51 -3.16 4.15
CA LEU A 168 -7.33 -3.85 2.87
C LEU A 168 -8.62 -3.75 2.07
N VAL A 169 -8.51 -3.90 0.74
CA VAL A 169 -9.64 -3.84 -0.18
C VAL A 169 -9.94 -5.25 -0.68
N ALA A 170 -11.06 -5.83 -0.26
CA ALA A 170 -11.58 -7.10 -0.73
C ALA A 170 -12.70 -6.89 -1.76
N LEU A 171 -13.14 -7.95 -2.45
CA LEU A 171 -14.44 -7.96 -3.11
C LEU A 171 -15.50 -8.31 -2.06
N ASP A 172 -16.67 -7.66 -2.14
CA ASP A 172 -17.78 -8.03 -1.25
C ASP A 172 -18.25 -9.46 -1.57
N PRO A 173 -18.26 -10.37 -0.58
CA PRO A 173 -18.56 -11.78 -0.84
C PRO A 173 -20.04 -12.10 -1.09
N GLU A 174 -20.95 -11.18 -0.83
CA GLU A 174 -22.39 -11.37 -1.00
C GLU A 174 -22.97 -10.51 -2.13
N LEU A 175 -22.35 -9.40 -2.50
CA LEU A 175 -22.79 -8.53 -3.58
C LEU A 175 -22.06 -8.87 -4.88
N PRO A 176 -22.78 -9.35 -5.92
CA PRO A 176 -22.15 -9.69 -7.20
C PRO A 176 -21.81 -8.44 -8.00
N SER A 177 -20.91 -8.58 -8.98
CA SER A 177 -20.76 -7.57 -10.02
C SER A 177 -22.06 -7.36 -10.77
N LEU A 178 -22.37 -6.13 -11.14
CA LEU A 178 -23.62 -5.75 -11.80
C LEU A 178 -23.36 -5.19 -13.20
N ASP A 179 -24.21 -5.58 -14.14
CA ASP A 179 -24.34 -4.91 -15.42
C ASP A 179 -25.57 -4.00 -15.36
N THR A 180 -25.35 -2.69 -15.48
CA THR A 180 -26.42 -1.69 -15.49
C THR A 180 -26.52 -1.04 -16.87
N PRO A 181 -27.62 -0.36 -17.19
CA PRO A 181 -27.69 0.44 -18.42
C PRO A 181 -26.62 1.53 -18.52
N TYR A 182 -26.02 1.92 -17.38
CA TYR A 182 -25.00 2.97 -17.27
C TYR A 182 -23.58 2.40 -17.12
N GLY A 183 -23.41 1.10 -17.34
CA GLY A 183 -22.14 0.41 -17.27
C GLY A 183 -22.04 -0.62 -16.14
N THR A 184 -20.89 -1.27 -16.07
CA THR A 184 -20.60 -2.33 -15.10
C THR A 184 -20.07 -1.76 -13.81
N LEU A 185 -20.37 -2.44 -12.70
CA LEU A 185 -19.78 -2.13 -11.39
C LEU A 185 -19.55 -3.39 -10.56
N GLU A 186 -18.64 -3.29 -9.61
CA GLU A 186 -18.42 -4.29 -8.57
C GLU A 186 -18.47 -3.67 -7.17
N PHE A 187 -18.61 -4.49 -6.14
CA PHE A 187 -18.61 -4.03 -4.76
C PHE A 187 -17.27 -4.36 -4.11
N ARG A 188 -16.55 -3.33 -3.66
CA ARG A 188 -15.25 -3.42 -3.00
C ARG A 188 -15.41 -3.19 -1.52
N GLN A 189 -15.16 -4.24 -0.74
CA GLN A 189 -15.29 -4.18 0.70
C GLN A 189 -14.00 -3.67 1.34
N ILE A 190 -14.13 -2.63 2.14
CA ILE A 190 -13.07 -2.16 3.02
C ILE A 190 -13.03 -3.08 4.24
N VAL A 191 -11.86 -3.66 4.50
CA VAL A 191 -11.62 -4.62 5.59
C VAL A 191 -10.64 -4.03 6.57
N GLY A 192 -11.04 -3.86 7.82
CA GLY A 192 -10.17 -3.37 8.88
C GLY A 192 -9.12 -4.39 9.30
N VAL A 193 -7.85 -3.97 9.38
CA VAL A 193 -6.71 -4.83 9.69
C VAL A 193 -5.79 -4.21 10.74
N THR A 194 -5.03 -5.07 11.42
CA THR A 194 -3.98 -4.69 12.37
C THR A 194 -2.71 -4.25 11.63
N SER A 195 -1.77 -3.64 12.36
CA SER A 195 -0.47 -3.26 11.81
C SER A 195 0.36 -4.46 11.33
N ASP A 196 0.24 -5.62 12.00
CA ASP A 196 0.95 -6.84 11.57
C ASP A 196 0.39 -7.38 10.24
N GLU A 197 -0.93 -7.40 10.11
CA GLU A 197 -1.61 -7.81 8.87
C GLU A 197 -1.26 -6.87 7.72
N MET A 198 -1.24 -5.56 7.97
CA MET A 198 -0.79 -4.56 7.00
C MET A 198 0.65 -4.81 6.55
N LYS A 199 1.58 -5.01 7.49
CA LYS A 199 2.99 -5.29 7.17
C LYS A 199 3.13 -6.54 6.30
N MET A 200 2.37 -7.60 6.59
CA MET A 200 2.41 -8.83 5.79
C MET A 200 1.79 -8.64 4.41
N ALA A 201 0.71 -7.87 4.30
CA ALA A 201 0.11 -7.51 3.01
C ALA A 201 1.07 -6.68 2.14
N GLN A 202 1.82 -5.76 2.73
CA GLN A 202 2.86 -4.98 2.04
C GLN A 202 4.03 -5.86 1.60
N LYS A 203 4.50 -6.78 2.46
CA LYS A 203 5.63 -7.67 2.14
C LYS A 203 5.28 -8.67 1.03
N TRP A 204 4.08 -9.20 1.02
CA TRP A 204 3.61 -10.17 0.01
C TRP A 204 2.70 -9.49 -1.01
N LYS A 205 1.39 -9.63 -0.83
CA LYS A 205 0.31 -9.01 -1.59
C LYS A 205 -0.94 -8.95 -0.73
N GLY A 206 -1.70 -7.86 -0.82
CA GLY A 206 -2.92 -7.69 -0.03
C GLY A 206 -3.96 -8.77 -0.32
N ALA A 207 -4.13 -9.17 -1.60
CA ALA A 207 -5.04 -10.25 -1.98
C ALA A 207 -4.74 -11.57 -1.23
N GLY A 208 -3.46 -11.95 -1.12
CA GLY A 208 -3.07 -13.16 -0.41
C GLY A 208 -3.40 -13.11 1.08
N VAL A 209 -3.18 -11.96 1.73
CA VAL A 209 -3.55 -11.79 3.15
C VAL A 209 -5.08 -11.81 3.33
N ILE A 210 -5.85 -11.20 2.42
CA ILE A 210 -7.32 -11.26 2.43
C ILE A 210 -7.80 -12.72 2.34
N GLU A 211 -7.23 -13.53 1.46
CA GLU A 211 -7.57 -14.95 1.33
C GLU A 211 -7.28 -15.72 2.64
N LEU A 212 -6.17 -15.41 3.32
CA LEU A 212 -5.86 -16.01 4.62
C LEU A 212 -6.85 -15.55 5.70
N MET A 213 -7.24 -14.28 5.72
CA MET A 213 -8.21 -13.74 6.66
C MET A 213 -9.56 -14.47 6.60
N ALA A 214 -10.00 -14.87 5.40
CA ALA A 214 -11.24 -15.63 5.22
C ALA A 214 -11.23 -16.99 5.92
N THR A 215 -10.06 -17.56 6.17
CA THR A 215 -9.90 -18.87 6.83
C THR A 215 -9.94 -18.79 8.35
N VAL A 216 -9.76 -17.58 8.91
CA VAL A 216 -9.74 -17.35 10.36
C VAL A 216 -11.15 -17.11 10.88
N LYS A 217 -11.56 -17.89 11.86
CA LYS A 217 -12.95 -17.89 12.38
C LYS A 217 -13.41 -16.52 12.89
N GLU A 218 -12.53 -15.77 13.50
CA GLU A 218 -12.78 -14.45 14.09
C GLU A 218 -13.17 -13.38 13.06
N ILE A 219 -12.76 -13.57 11.80
CA ILE A 219 -13.04 -12.67 10.67
C ILE A 219 -14.07 -13.29 9.75
N GLY A 220 -13.86 -14.56 9.40
CA GLY A 220 -14.75 -15.36 8.58
C GLY A 220 -14.82 -14.94 7.11
N PRO A 221 -15.64 -15.67 6.33
CA PRO A 221 -15.70 -15.51 4.88
C PRO A 221 -16.35 -14.19 4.42
N LEU A 222 -16.95 -13.42 5.33
CA LEU A 222 -17.55 -12.11 5.05
C LEU A 222 -16.64 -10.94 5.42
N TYR A 223 -15.41 -11.20 5.86
CA TYR A 223 -14.43 -10.16 6.22
C TYR A 223 -14.97 -9.11 7.19
N ILE A 224 -15.68 -9.56 8.24
CA ILE A 224 -16.32 -8.67 9.19
C ILE A 224 -15.26 -8.02 10.08
N THR A 225 -15.19 -6.70 10.04
CA THR A 225 -14.31 -5.92 10.90
C THR A 225 -14.84 -5.91 12.33
N ASP A 226 -14.03 -6.35 13.28
CA ASP A 226 -14.30 -6.25 14.72
C ASP A 226 -13.32 -5.26 15.35
N MET A 227 -13.80 -4.08 15.76
CA MET A 227 -12.97 -3.05 16.39
C MET A 227 -12.42 -3.46 17.76
N GLN A 228 -12.96 -4.53 18.35
CA GLN A 228 -12.47 -5.07 19.63
C GLN A 228 -11.41 -6.17 19.45
N ARG A 229 -11.12 -6.57 18.22
CA ARG A 229 -10.07 -7.55 17.94
C ARG A 229 -8.71 -6.96 18.29
N SER A 230 -7.99 -7.59 19.21
CA SER A 230 -6.66 -7.17 19.67
C SER A 230 -5.52 -7.98 19.07
N GLU A 231 -5.81 -9.16 18.49
CA GLU A 231 -4.83 -10.08 17.92
C GLU A 231 -4.88 -10.07 16.40
N SER A 232 -3.72 -10.13 15.75
CA SER A 232 -3.64 -10.35 14.30
C SER A 232 -3.95 -11.80 13.95
N ILE A 233 -4.30 -12.09 12.68
CA ILE A 233 -4.48 -13.47 12.22
C ILE A 233 -3.22 -14.32 12.42
N PHE A 234 -2.05 -13.70 12.43
CA PHE A 234 -0.75 -14.36 12.62
C PHE A 234 -0.46 -14.71 14.09
N GLN A 235 -1.11 -14.00 15.03
CA GLN A 235 -1.11 -14.36 16.46
C GLN A 235 -2.14 -15.44 16.76
N ILE A 236 -3.31 -15.38 16.10
CA ILE A 236 -4.39 -16.38 16.23
C ILE A 236 -3.93 -17.73 15.65
N ASP A 237 -3.37 -17.72 14.44
CA ASP A 237 -2.78 -18.90 13.81
C ASP A 237 -1.37 -18.61 13.24
N PRO A 238 -0.31 -18.94 13.98
CA PRO A 238 1.07 -18.75 13.54
C PRO A 238 1.44 -19.46 12.23
N ASN A 239 0.70 -20.50 11.82
CA ASN A 239 0.98 -21.20 10.55
C ASN A 239 0.71 -20.29 9.34
N LEU A 240 -0.14 -19.27 9.47
CA LEU A 240 -0.41 -18.30 8.41
C LEU A 240 0.83 -17.48 8.05
N THR A 241 1.74 -17.26 9.00
CA THR A 241 3.03 -16.61 8.72
C THR A 241 3.86 -17.44 7.73
N HIS A 242 3.88 -18.78 7.88
CA HIS A 242 4.57 -19.66 6.93
C HIS A 242 3.94 -19.59 5.54
N GLN A 243 2.60 -19.52 5.45
CA GLN A 243 1.92 -19.39 4.16
C GLN A 243 2.24 -18.06 3.47
N VAL A 244 2.37 -16.96 4.22
CA VAL A 244 2.83 -15.68 3.66
C VAL A 244 4.27 -15.81 3.14
N LEU A 245 5.18 -16.42 3.90
CA LEU A 245 6.57 -16.63 3.47
C LEU A 245 6.68 -17.52 2.23
N GLU A 246 5.90 -18.59 2.16
CA GLU A 246 5.80 -19.42 0.96
C GLU A 246 5.25 -18.63 -0.23
N GLY A 247 4.21 -17.81 0.01
CA GLY A 247 3.65 -16.92 -1.01
C GLY A 247 4.67 -15.91 -1.52
N ILE A 248 5.45 -15.28 -0.63
CA ILE A 248 6.54 -14.37 -1.02
C ILE A 248 7.59 -15.08 -1.89
N ASN A 249 7.97 -16.30 -1.52
CA ASN A 249 8.96 -17.07 -2.29
C ASN A 249 8.43 -17.46 -3.68
N ASN A 250 7.15 -17.82 -3.79
CA ASN A 250 6.55 -18.29 -5.03
C ASN A 250 6.16 -17.13 -5.95
N ASP A 251 5.40 -16.17 -5.42
CA ASP A 251 4.79 -15.06 -6.19
C ASP A 251 5.72 -13.84 -6.30
N GLY A 252 6.69 -13.73 -5.39
CA GLY A 252 7.48 -12.51 -5.17
C GLY A 252 6.82 -11.56 -4.17
N SER A 253 7.51 -10.44 -3.93
CA SER A 253 7.07 -9.36 -3.04
C SER A 253 6.51 -8.19 -3.83
N ASN A 254 5.43 -7.57 -3.35
CA ASN A 254 4.91 -6.32 -3.89
C ASN A 254 5.52 -5.07 -3.24
N LEU A 255 6.32 -5.24 -2.19
CA LEU A 255 7.02 -4.13 -1.54
C LEU A 255 8.08 -3.55 -2.48
N GLY A 256 7.81 -2.39 -3.08
CA GLY A 256 8.72 -1.74 -4.05
C GLY A 256 9.66 -0.73 -3.42
N HIS A 257 9.30 -0.17 -2.27
CA HIS A 257 10.11 0.81 -1.54
C HIS A 257 9.81 0.77 -0.05
N VAL A 258 10.75 1.29 0.74
CA VAL A 258 10.59 1.46 2.18
C VAL A 258 11.34 2.71 2.65
N THR A 259 10.74 3.41 3.63
CA THR A 259 11.48 4.41 4.41
C THR A 259 12.17 3.69 5.57
N ALA A 260 13.50 3.76 5.62
CA ALA A 260 14.30 3.01 6.57
C ALA A 260 15.48 3.84 7.08
N VAL A 261 16.07 3.39 8.19
CA VAL A 261 17.33 3.94 8.66
C VAL A 261 18.45 3.32 7.83
N CYS A 262 18.85 4.03 6.80
CA CYS A 262 19.92 3.61 5.88
C CYS A 262 20.72 4.82 5.39
N LEU A 263 21.96 4.57 4.98
CA LEU A 263 22.88 5.57 4.47
C LEU A 263 23.80 4.95 3.43
N TRP A 264 24.28 5.73 2.46
CA TRP A 264 25.35 5.31 1.55
C TRP A 264 26.48 6.34 1.52
N ILE A 265 27.71 5.86 1.38
CA ILE A 265 28.93 6.65 1.35
C ILE A 265 29.82 6.12 0.22
N ASP A 266 30.50 7.00 -0.53
CA ASP A 266 31.56 6.59 -1.45
C ASP A 266 32.69 5.91 -0.67
N ILE A 267 33.06 4.70 -1.05
CA ILE A 267 34.08 3.91 -0.34
C ILE A 267 35.43 4.63 -0.29
N ASN A 268 35.75 5.45 -1.29
CA ASN A 268 37.01 6.23 -1.32
C ASN A 268 37.01 7.39 -0.32
N MET A 269 35.83 7.88 0.10
CA MET A 269 35.72 8.94 1.09
C MET A 269 35.92 8.42 2.54
N SER A 270 35.55 7.18 2.82
CA SER A 270 35.69 6.58 4.15
C SER A 270 37.14 6.37 4.57
N TYR A 271 38.10 6.34 3.64
CA TYR A 271 39.54 6.18 3.93
C TYR A 271 40.34 7.50 4.05
N GLN A 272 39.70 8.66 3.77
CA GLN A 272 40.39 9.96 3.75
C GLN A 272 40.15 10.83 5.00
N SER A 273 39.61 10.31 6.08
CA SER A 273 39.21 11.07 7.26
C SER A 273 40.39 11.49 8.20
N GLU A 274 41.64 11.34 7.78
CA GLU A 274 42.75 12.01 8.43
C GLU A 274 43.19 13.27 7.64
N GLY A 275 42.45 14.38 7.77
CA GLY A 275 42.99 15.70 7.47
C GLY A 275 42.40 16.55 6.34
N LEU A 276 41.19 16.32 5.86
CA LEU A 276 40.50 17.23 4.92
C LEU A 276 39.09 17.49 5.39
N GLU A 277 38.75 18.77 5.52
CA GLU A 277 37.36 19.22 5.68
C GLU A 277 36.49 18.49 4.64
N ALA A 278 35.55 17.67 5.12
CA ALA A 278 34.61 16.95 4.30
C ALA A 278 33.90 17.94 3.36
N GLN A 279 34.33 17.97 2.10
CA GLN A 279 33.53 18.60 1.05
C GLN A 279 32.23 17.84 0.97
N ARG A 280 31.20 18.48 1.49
CA ARG A 280 29.82 18.05 1.48
C ARG A 280 29.43 17.49 0.13
N VAL A 281 29.20 16.17 0.06
CA VAL A 281 28.25 15.63 -0.92
C VAL A 281 26.84 15.98 -0.39
N THR A 282 26.62 17.22 -0.13
CA THR A 282 25.31 17.82 0.11
C THR A 282 24.99 18.68 -1.08
N GLY A 283 24.48 18.06 -2.12
CA GLY A 283 23.71 18.76 -3.13
C GLY A 283 22.40 19.26 -2.57
N LEU A 284 22.45 19.98 -1.45
CA LEU A 284 21.38 20.90 -1.02
C LEU A 284 21.60 22.23 -1.74
N THR A 285 21.46 22.20 -3.06
CA THR A 285 21.11 23.40 -3.82
C THR A 285 19.68 23.22 -4.28
N ASP A 286 18.81 24.13 -3.85
CA ASP A 286 17.42 24.34 -4.29
C ASP A 286 17.29 24.66 -5.81
N ARG A 287 18.26 24.23 -6.59
CA ARG A 287 18.22 24.28 -8.06
C ARG A 287 18.40 22.85 -8.55
N MET A 288 17.31 22.31 -9.10
CA MET A 288 17.34 21.18 -10.06
C MET A 288 18.11 21.65 -11.31
N GLU A 289 19.43 21.84 -11.20
CA GLU A 289 20.31 21.82 -12.37
C GLU A 289 20.47 20.34 -12.72
N GLU A 290 20.38 20.02 -14.00
CA GLU A 290 20.63 18.70 -14.58
C GLU A 290 22.06 18.27 -14.27
N VAL A 291 22.30 17.69 -13.10
CA VAL A 291 23.57 17.09 -12.74
C VAL A 291 23.60 15.72 -13.41
N GLU A 292 24.57 15.49 -14.32
CA GLU A 292 24.73 14.17 -14.92
C GLU A 292 25.09 13.12 -13.85
N PRO A 293 24.61 11.86 -14.00
CA PRO A 293 24.97 10.77 -13.09
C PRO A 293 26.48 10.51 -13.06
N GLN A 294 27.05 10.42 -11.86
CA GLN A 294 28.48 10.17 -11.67
C GLN A 294 28.73 8.70 -11.29
N THR A 295 29.79 8.11 -11.84
CA THR A 295 30.20 6.73 -11.55
C THR A 295 31.02 6.64 -10.27
N LEU A 296 30.79 5.58 -9.46
CA LEU A 296 31.56 5.25 -8.26
C LEU A 296 32.42 4.02 -8.51
N GLU A 297 33.59 3.95 -7.87
CA GLU A 297 34.43 2.76 -7.84
C GLU A 297 33.96 1.73 -6.81
N GLY A 298 33.30 2.20 -5.75
CA GLY A 298 32.72 1.37 -4.71
C GLY A 298 31.82 2.17 -3.78
N VAL A 299 30.99 1.47 -3.01
CA VAL A 299 30.03 2.08 -2.09
C VAL A 299 29.99 1.33 -0.77
N HIS A 300 29.86 2.08 0.33
CA HIS A 300 29.56 1.55 1.65
C HIS A 300 28.11 1.86 2.00
N LEU A 301 27.30 0.81 2.18
CA LEU A 301 25.91 0.88 2.59
C LEU A 301 25.79 0.59 4.07
N LEU A 302 25.07 1.41 4.79
CA LEU A 302 24.82 1.30 6.22
C LEU A 302 23.33 1.09 6.42
N PHE A 303 22.95 0.05 7.14
CA PHE A 303 21.56 -0.27 7.50
C PHE A 303 21.47 -0.51 9.00
N ASP A 304 20.32 -0.17 9.60
CA ASP A 304 19.99 -0.72 10.90
C ASP A 304 19.42 -2.15 10.77
N ALA A 305 19.28 -2.84 11.91
CA ALA A 305 18.80 -4.22 11.91
C ALA A 305 17.41 -4.37 11.31
N GLU A 306 16.50 -3.40 11.50
CA GLU A 306 15.14 -3.44 10.97
C GLU A 306 15.14 -3.36 9.43
N ALA A 307 15.94 -2.48 8.86
CA ALA A 307 16.08 -2.38 7.40
C ALA A 307 16.79 -3.62 6.84
N ALA A 308 17.78 -4.17 7.55
CA ALA A 308 18.53 -5.34 7.13
C ALA A 308 17.67 -6.62 7.07
N ASP A 309 16.66 -6.76 7.90
CA ASP A 309 15.70 -7.89 7.88
C ASP A 309 14.97 -8.03 6.54
N LEU A 310 14.93 -6.97 5.74
CA LEU A 310 14.33 -6.98 4.41
C LEU A 310 15.29 -7.45 3.31
N LEU A 311 16.61 -7.41 3.52
CA LEU A 311 17.61 -7.60 2.46
C LEU A 311 17.49 -8.96 1.76
N LEU A 312 17.29 -10.05 2.51
CA LEU A 312 17.13 -11.39 1.92
C LEU A 312 15.84 -11.48 1.09
N MET A 313 14.73 -10.97 1.63
CA MET A 313 13.45 -10.93 0.91
C MET A 313 13.58 -10.09 -0.38
N ILE A 314 14.24 -8.93 -0.30
CA ILE A 314 14.45 -8.05 -1.45
C ILE A 314 15.27 -8.78 -2.52
N ALA A 315 16.39 -9.42 -2.16
CA ALA A 315 17.21 -10.15 -3.11
C ALA A 315 16.41 -11.25 -3.83
N ARG A 316 15.73 -12.12 -3.06
CA ARG A 316 15.04 -13.32 -3.58
C ARG A 316 13.68 -13.04 -4.22
N ALA A 317 12.87 -12.25 -3.53
CA ALA A 317 11.46 -12.08 -3.89
C ALA A 317 11.18 -10.81 -4.70
N ARG A 318 12.19 -9.97 -4.91
CA ARG A 318 12.08 -8.76 -5.74
C ARG A 318 13.09 -8.75 -6.88
N LEU A 319 14.38 -8.62 -6.56
CA LEU A 319 15.43 -8.42 -7.57
C LEU A 319 15.60 -9.65 -8.47
N MET A 320 15.62 -10.87 -7.93
CA MET A 320 15.64 -12.11 -8.72
C MET A 320 14.33 -12.38 -9.48
N LYS A 321 13.26 -11.62 -9.19
CA LYS A 321 11.99 -11.65 -9.93
C LYS A 321 11.90 -10.49 -10.93
N GLY A 322 13.01 -9.82 -11.25
CA GLY A 322 13.09 -8.76 -12.24
C GLY A 322 12.45 -7.43 -11.80
N LYS A 323 12.29 -7.19 -10.50
CA LYS A 323 11.67 -5.97 -9.97
C LYS A 323 12.68 -5.20 -9.12
N TYR A 324 12.84 -3.90 -9.37
CA TYR A 324 13.73 -3.04 -8.57
C TYR A 324 13.20 -2.83 -7.14
N PHE A 325 14.08 -2.33 -6.26
CA PHE A 325 13.74 -1.95 -4.90
C PHE A 325 14.41 -0.64 -4.49
N LEU A 326 13.73 0.16 -3.66
CA LEU A 326 14.19 1.47 -3.25
C LEU A 326 14.11 1.64 -1.73
N PHE A 327 15.25 1.95 -1.11
CA PHE A 327 15.31 2.47 0.25
C PHE A 327 15.34 3.99 0.23
N HIS A 328 14.54 4.63 1.07
CA HIS A 328 14.62 6.05 1.36
C HIS A 328 14.98 6.26 2.82
N ASN A 329 15.79 7.27 3.10
CA ASN A 329 16.01 7.70 4.46
C ASN A 329 15.32 9.04 4.76
N ALA A 330 15.27 9.42 6.06
CA ALA A 330 14.65 10.68 6.47
C ALA A 330 15.38 11.94 5.96
N ASN A 331 16.63 11.81 5.50
CA ASN A 331 17.48 12.92 5.00
C ASN A 331 17.47 13.00 3.46
N ASN A 332 16.46 12.43 2.79
CA ASN A 332 16.30 12.39 1.33
C ASN A 332 17.44 11.67 0.58
N GLN A 333 18.25 10.85 1.24
CA GLN A 333 19.10 9.91 0.51
C GLN A 333 18.29 8.69 0.09
N SER A 334 18.65 8.12 -1.05
CA SER A 334 17.98 6.94 -1.61
C SER A 334 19.00 5.93 -2.13
N ILE A 335 18.74 4.65 -1.89
CA ILE A 335 19.50 3.51 -2.42
C ILE A 335 18.57 2.70 -3.30
N HIS A 336 18.83 2.67 -4.59
CA HIS A 336 18.03 2.01 -5.60
C HIS A 336 18.73 0.76 -6.13
N LEU A 337 18.19 -0.40 -5.83
CA LEU A 337 18.71 -1.69 -6.27
C LEU A 337 18.01 -2.09 -7.58
N ILE A 338 18.76 -2.21 -8.66
CA ILE A 338 18.28 -2.40 -10.03
C ILE A 338 18.68 -3.79 -10.53
N PRO A 339 17.74 -4.71 -10.77
CA PRO A 339 18.02 -5.99 -11.41
C PRO A 339 18.26 -5.84 -12.91
N PRO A 340 18.84 -6.87 -13.58
CA PRO A 340 19.12 -6.81 -15.03
C PRO A 340 17.90 -6.48 -15.89
N ASP A 341 16.73 -6.99 -15.54
CA ASP A 341 15.48 -6.82 -16.30
C ASP A 341 15.01 -5.36 -16.38
N CYS A 342 15.36 -4.54 -15.40
CA CYS A 342 15.01 -3.12 -15.38
C CYS A 342 16.06 -2.21 -16.04
N ALA A 343 17.22 -2.75 -16.48
CA ALA A 343 18.26 -1.95 -17.10
C ALA A 343 17.79 -1.33 -18.44
N GLY A 344 17.93 -0.02 -18.57
CA GLY A 344 17.50 0.72 -19.75
C GLY A 344 16.08 1.27 -19.70
N GLU A 345 15.33 1.07 -18.60
CA GLU A 345 14.08 1.77 -18.33
C GLU A 345 14.34 3.27 -18.07
N GLU A 346 13.32 4.08 -18.28
CA GLU A 346 13.40 5.53 -18.03
C GLU A 346 13.76 5.82 -16.57
N GLY A 347 14.74 6.69 -16.33
CA GLY A 347 15.26 7.03 -15.00
C GLY A 347 16.29 6.05 -14.43
N ILE A 348 16.65 4.98 -15.16
CA ILE A 348 17.71 4.04 -14.78
C ILE A 348 18.96 4.32 -15.59
N PHE A 349 20.05 4.70 -14.90
CA PHE A 349 21.31 5.10 -15.51
C PHE A 349 22.49 4.17 -15.20
N VAL A 350 22.24 3.04 -14.49
CA VAL A 350 23.22 1.98 -14.26
C VAL A 350 23.01 0.80 -15.19
N ASN A 351 24.09 0.07 -15.47
CA ASN A 351 24.10 -1.13 -16.28
C ASN A 351 25.30 -2.02 -15.88
N GLN A 352 25.49 -3.15 -16.57
CA GLN A 352 26.56 -4.10 -16.26
C GLN A 352 27.97 -3.51 -16.36
N SER A 353 28.21 -2.57 -17.27
CA SER A 353 29.55 -1.92 -17.45
C SER A 353 29.81 -0.80 -16.45
N GLU A 354 28.75 -0.15 -15.98
CA GLU A 354 28.79 0.94 -15.01
C GLU A 354 27.77 0.67 -13.90
N PRO A 355 28.09 -0.24 -12.95
CA PRO A 355 27.10 -0.78 -12.03
C PRO A 355 26.77 0.13 -10.84
N LEU A 356 27.60 1.14 -10.56
CA LEU A 356 27.45 2.05 -9.44
C LEU A 356 27.45 3.49 -9.94
N LYS A 357 26.33 4.18 -9.79
CA LYS A 357 26.22 5.60 -10.13
C LYS A 357 25.33 6.32 -9.12
N PHE A 358 25.59 7.62 -8.97
CA PHE A 358 24.73 8.49 -8.16
C PHE A 358 24.45 9.81 -8.87
N GLN A 359 23.31 10.40 -8.51
CA GLN A 359 22.90 11.73 -8.92
C GLN A 359 22.35 12.48 -7.70
N GLY A 360 23.12 13.45 -7.20
CA GLY A 360 22.81 14.10 -5.92
C GLY A 360 22.83 13.09 -4.75
N SER A 361 21.74 12.97 -4.03
CA SER A 361 21.58 12.03 -2.91
C SER A 361 21.03 10.64 -3.33
N TYR A 362 20.87 10.40 -4.62
CA TYR A 362 20.22 9.24 -5.19
C TYR A 362 21.26 8.28 -5.78
N LEU A 363 21.47 7.14 -5.12
CA LEU A 363 22.38 6.08 -5.55
C LEU A 363 21.60 5.01 -6.32
N GLN A 364 22.11 4.58 -7.47
CA GLN A 364 21.67 3.37 -8.17
C GLN A 364 22.76 2.32 -8.17
N ILE A 365 22.36 1.07 -7.95
CA ILE A 365 23.22 -0.11 -7.93
C ILE A 365 22.65 -1.13 -8.90
N TYR A 366 23.38 -1.45 -9.96
CA TYR A 366 23.04 -2.56 -10.85
C TYR A 366 23.39 -3.89 -10.17
N CYS A 367 22.40 -4.72 -9.91
CA CYS A 367 22.53 -6.00 -9.24
C CYS A 367 22.55 -7.12 -10.31
N SER A 368 23.76 -7.51 -10.76
CA SER A 368 23.91 -8.63 -11.68
C SER A 368 23.39 -9.95 -11.09
N GLU A 369 23.07 -10.94 -11.93
CA GLU A 369 22.63 -12.28 -11.45
C GLU A 369 23.62 -12.86 -10.46
N SER A 370 24.93 -12.77 -10.74
CA SER A 370 25.98 -13.26 -9.84
C SER A 370 26.00 -12.54 -8.48
N LEU A 371 25.81 -11.20 -8.48
CA LEU A 371 25.71 -10.43 -7.26
C LEU A 371 24.47 -10.82 -6.45
N LEU A 372 23.33 -11.02 -7.11
CA LEU A 372 22.08 -11.43 -6.47
C LEU A 372 22.19 -12.83 -5.83
N GLU A 373 22.87 -13.77 -6.49
CA GLU A 373 23.16 -15.10 -5.92
C GLU A 373 24.03 -14.99 -4.67
N GLN A 374 25.08 -14.17 -4.69
CA GLN A 374 25.94 -13.91 -3.55
C GLN A 374 25.15 -13.22 -2.41
N MET A 375 24.40 -12.17 -2.68
CA MET A 375 23.54 -11.49 -1.70
C MET A 375 22.54 -12.46 -1.07
N SER A 376 21.91 -13.30 -1.89
CA SER A 376 20.97 -14.32 -1.41
C SER A 376 21.59 -15.32 -0.45
N ALA A 377 22.83 -15.75 -0.70
CA ALA A 377 23.54 -16.68 0.17
C ALA A 377 24.03 -16.01 1.46
N GLU A 378 24.65 -14.82 1.34
CA GLU A 378 25.21 -14.11 2.49
C GLU A 378 24.13 -13.59 3.45
N PHE A 379 22.97 -13.15 2.95
CA PHE A 379 21.89 -12.60 3.78
C PHE A 379 21.05 -13.67 4.51
N GLU A 380 21.21 -14.97 4.22
CA GLU A 380 20.52 -16.04 4.96
C GLU A 380 20.73 -15.94 6.46
N VAL A 381 21.90 -15.50 6.85
CA VAL A 381 22.29 -15.36 8.25
C VAL A 381 21.48 -14.28 9.01
N LEU A 382 20.88 -13.33 8.30
CA LEU A 382 20.00 -12.30 8.89
C LEU A 382 18.64 -12.88 9.33
N GLN A 383 18.22 -14.04 8.78
CA GLN A 383 16.95 -14.69 9.11
C GLN A 383 17.08 -15.91 10.02
N GLN A 384 18.30 -16.28 10.45
CA GLN A 384 18.47 -17.46 11.31
C GLN A 384 17.96 -17.21 12.72
N SER A 385 16.71 -17.65 12.94
CA SER A 385 16.00 -17.67 14.24
C SER A 385 16.47 -18.83 15.15
N ASN A 386 17.74 -19.15 15.23
CA ASN A 386 18.23 -20.15 16.18
C ASN A 386 18.68 -19.43 17.44
N ASN A 387 17.75 -18.99 18.31
CA ASN A 387 17.94 -18.55 19.71
C ASN A 387 19.21 -17.71 20.03
N GLU A 388 20.03 -17.38 19.06
CA GLU A 388 21.18 -16.50 19.19
C GLU A 388 20.85 -15.19 18.46
N MET A 389 20.81 -14.09 19.20
CA MET A 389 20.69 -12.76 18.60
C MET A 389 21.83 -12.55 17.61
N PRO A 390 21.55 -12.04 16.39
CA PRO A 390 22.64 -11.68 15.47
C PRO A 390 23.63 -10.75 16.16
N VAL A 391 24.93 -11.05 16.03
CA VAL A 391 25.98 -10.18 16.55
C VAL A 391 26.14 -9.00 15.60
N TYR A 392 25.96 -7.80 16.10
CA TYR A 392 26.15 -6.55 15.38
C TYR A 392 27.35 -5.74 15.95
N PRO A 393 28.02 -4.87 15.15
CA PRO A 393 27.81 -4.66 13.72
C PRO A 393 28.22 -5.87 12.90
N ARG A 394 27.51 -6.09 11.77
CA ARG A 394 27.79 -7.17 10.84
C ARG A 394 28.11 -6.64 9.47
N GLU A 395 29.16 -7.16 8.84
CA GLU A 395 29.64 -6.71 7.54
C GLU A 395 29.46 -7.78 6.46
N PHE A 396 29.12 -7.35 5.25
CA PHE A 396 29.04 -8.15 4.03
C PHE A 396 29.86 -7.45 2.95
N HIS A 397 30.72 -8.21 2.26
CA HIS A 397 31.64 -7.70 1.26
C HIS A 397 31.37 -8.31 -0.10
N PHE A 398 31.13 -7.47 -1.10
CA PHE A 398 30.96 -7.89 -2.49
C PHE A 398 32.03 -7.17 -3.33
N SER A 399 32.66 -7.90 -4.28
CA SER A 399 33.79 -7.39 -5.04
C SER A 399 33.44 -6.91 -6.45
N GLU A 400 32.34 -7.39 -7.01
CA GLU A 400 31.90 -7.05 -8.37
C GLU A 400 30.40 -6.74 -8.42
N PRO A 401 30.00 -5.45 -8.29
CA PRO A 401 30.82 -4.27 -7.99
C PRO A 401 31.28 -4.23 -6.52
N THR A 402 32.23 -3.34 -6.20
CA THR A 402 32.73 -3.18 -4.82
C THR A 402 31.66 -2.56 -3.94
N ILE A 403 31.04 -3.40 -3.08
CA ILE A 403 30.01 -2.98 -2.13
C ILE A 403 30.36 -3.52 -0.76
N LEU A 404 30.45 -2.65 0.22
CA LEU A 404 30.50 -2.98 1.64
C LEU A 404 29.11 -2.69 2.22
N ILE A 405 28.53 -3.63 2.95
CA ILE A 405 27.29 -3.42 3.70
C ILE A 405 27.59 -3.64 5.18
N THR A 406 27.31 -2.65 6.02
CA THR A 406 27.39 -2.79 7.48
C THR A 406 26.00 -2.66 8.08
N VAL A 407 25.60 -3.66 8.85
CA VAL A 407 24.35 -3.68 9.60
C VAL A 407 24.64 -3.35 11.06
N TRP A 408 23.99 -2.33 11.57
CA TRP A 408 24.11 -1.86 12.94
C TRP A 408 22.94 -2.35 13.81
N PRO A 409 23.13 -2.44 15.14
CA PRO A 409 21.99 -2.68 16.04
C PRO A 409 20.93 -1.61 15.89
N GLN A 410 19.67 -2.00 16.13
CA GLN A 410 18.54 -1.06 16.05
C GLN A 410 18.76 0.16 16.95
N GLY A 411 18.56 1.35 16.40
CA GLY A 411 18.69 2.63 17.09
C GLY A 411 20.14 3.12 17.34
N GLN A 412 21.16 2.38 16.88
CA GLN A 412 22.56 2.82 16.98
C GLN A 412 23.05 3.54 15.72
N LEU A 413 22.48 3.28 14.57
CA LEU A 413 22.70 4.08 13.38
C LEU A 413 21.89 5.37 13.51
N MET A 414 22.45 6.36 14.21
CA MET A 414 21.78 7.65 14.39
C MET A 414 21.82 8.44 13.09
N MET A 415 20.66 8.77 12.59
CA MET A 415 20.46 9.71 11.49
C MET A 415 20.47 11.16 12.02
N ASP A 416 21.50 11.53 12.79
CA ASP A 416 21.62 12.89 13.27
C ASP A 416 21.94 13.83 12.10
N ALA A 417 21.29 15.00 12.05
CA ALA A 417 21.56 16.03 11.05
C ALA A 417 23.05 16.47 11.05
N ASN A 418 23.79 16.15 12.10
CA ASN A 418 25.22 16.37 12.23
C ASN A 418 26.08 15.26 11.61
N TYR A 419 25.51 14.10 11.28
CA TYR A 419 26.24 12.98 10.66
C TYR A 419 26.61 13.22 9.19
N VAL A 420 26.02 14.24 8.59
CA VAL A 420 26.43 14.76 7.27
C VAL A 420 27.81 15.44 7.34
N SER A 421 28.37 15.60 8.51
CA SER A 421 29.68 16.26 8.77
C SER A 421 30.85 15.32 9.03
N GLY A 422 30.79 14.04 8.63
CA GLY A 422 32.01 13.21 8.49
C GLY A 422 32.71 12.76 9.77
N GLU A 423 32.14 12.92 10.97
CA GLU A 423 32.67 12.36 12.20
C GLU A 423 31.83 11.19 12.71
N LEU A 424 32.19 9.98 12.26
CA LEU A 424 31.89 8.74 12.98
C LEU A 424 32.77 8.77 14.24
N ASP A 425 32.22 9.20 15.37
CA ASP A 425 32.90 9.02 16.67
C ASP A 425 32.86 7.52 17.03
N MET A 426 33.89 6.79 16.55
CA MET A 426 34.07 5.36 16.82
C MET A 426 34.46 5.12 18.28
N THR A 427 34.54 6.14 19.16
CA THR A 427 34.92 6.01 20.57
C THR A 427 33.73 5.65 21.48
N ALA A 428 32.48 5.71 21.01
CA ALA A 428 31.31 5.38 21.82
C ALA A 428 31.03 3.88 21.98
N VAL A 429 31.82 2.99 21.39
CA VAL A 429 31.59 1.51 21.39
C VAL A 429 32.40 0.78 22.48
N THR A 430 33.19 1.46 23.33
CA THR A 430 34.10 0.79 24.29
C THR A 430 33.76 0.96 25.76
N GLU A 431 32.55 1.37 26.16
CA GLU A 431 32.19 1.32 27.59
C GLU A 431 30.71 0.87 27.75
N THR A 432 30.48 -0.44 27.85
CA THR A 432 29.75 -1.19 28.92
C THR A 432 29.72 -2.67 28.62
#